data_da366ccf3c1725c769d0cf89d7995e82
#
_entry.id   da366ccf3c1725c769d0cf89d7995e82
#
_cell.length_a   1.000
_cell.length_b   1.000
_cell.length_c   1.000
_cell.angle_alpha   90.00
_cell.angle_beta   90.00
_cell.angle_gamma   90.00
#
_symmetry.space_group_name_H-M   'P 1'
#
loop_
_entity.id
_entity.type
_entity.pdbx_description
1 polymer ?
#
loop_
_entity_poly.entity_id
_entity_poly.type
_entity_poly.pdbx_seq_one_letter_code
_entity_poly.pdbx_strand_id
1 'polypeptide(L)'
;MHLISKIKIKAFMVILSVGFSSELYAAEVVNPSSSLGILSFVEKGGFMMYPIIFCSILVAGIGLERAYNLRRKNIIDADFLDRFRSHWNWDDIQLGLQLCASHDTSLSRILKTGLLRFGEKVDEIERAIEGAGQHEASLLNSNLRALGAIANITPMMGLLGTVFGMIKAFNVISQSGTGNPGLVASGISEALVTTAAGMMVGIPALVLYHYFRAKIDRYVFEMEEISFQLVEELSFDAMREKKEWEKKSKPKNMKRE
;
A
#
# COMPACT_ATOMS: atom_id res chain seq x y z
N MET A 1 20.15 -4.76 -7.52
CA MET A 1 18.88 -4.77 -6.78
C MET A 1 17.61 -4.70 -7.68
N HIS A 2 17.68 -4.07 -8.85
CA HIS A 2 16.57 -3.97 -9.83
C HIS A 2 16.13 -5.31 -10.45
N LEU A 3 17.01 -6.31 -10.54
CA LEU A 3 16.74 -7.60 -11.15
C LEU A 3 15.85 -8.49 -10.27
N ILE A 4 16.06 -8.45 -8.95
CA ILE A 4 15.31 -9.25 -7.96
C ILE A 4 13.86 -8.76 -7.84
N SER A 5 13.61 -7.44 -7.99
CA SER A 5 12.26 -6.86 -7.99
C SER A 5 11.46 -7.30 -9.23
N LYS A 6 12.08 -7.33 -10.41
CA LYS A 6 11.43 -7.77 -11.66
C LYS A 6 11.13 -9.27 -11.66
N ILE A 7 11.99 -10.08 -11.01
CA ILE A 7 11.78 -11.53 -10.86
C ILE A 7 10.61 -11.80 -9.90
N LYS A 8 10.50 -11.08 -8.79
CA LYS A 8 9.38 -11.22 -7.85
C LYS A 8 8.03 -10.83 -8.46
N ILE A 9 8.00 -9.76 -9.28
CA ILE A 9 6.77 -9.33 -9.98
C ILE A 9 6.38 -10.34 -11.07
N LYS A 10 7.35 -10.89 -11.83
CA LYS A 10 7.07 -11.94 -12.84
C LYS A 10 6.64 -13.24 -12.16
N ALA A 11 7.29 -13.67 -11.09
CA ALA A 11 6.88 -14.83 -10.32
C ALA A 11 5.48 -14.65 -9.71
N PHE A 12 5.15 -13.46 -9.22
CA PHE A 12 3.83 -13.13 -8.71
C PHE A 12 2.76 -13.14 -9.81
N MET A 13 3.05 -12.55 -11.00
CA MET A 13 2.15 -12.64 -12.16
C MET A 13 1.97 -14.09 -12.64
N VAL A 14 3.03 -14.91 -12.62
CA VAL A 14 2.95 -16.32 -12.97
C VAL A 14 2.13 -17.11 -11.95
N ILE A 15 2.29 -16.85 -10.65
CA ILE A 15 1.48 -17.48 -9.59
C ILE A 15 0.01 -17.05 -9.71
N LEU A 16 -0.26 -15.78 -10.00
CA LEU A 16 -1.61 -15.29 -10.24
C LEU A 16 -2.23 -15.88 -11.53
N SER A 17 -1.44 -16.03 -12.59
CA SER A 17 -1.90 -16.62 -13.85
C SER A 17 -2.06 -18.13 -13.76
N VAL A 18 -1.21 -18.83 -13.01
CA VAL A 18 -1.32 -20.28 -12.78
C VAL A 18 -2.48 -20.57 -11.81
N GLY A 19 -2.69 -19.76 -10.75
CA GLY A 19 -3.86 -19.86 -9.89
C GLY A 19 -5.17 -19.60 -10.66
N PHE A 20 -5.19 -18.59 -11.52
CA PHE A 20 -6.33 -18.28 -12.39
C PHE A 20 -6.57 -19.33 -13.47
N SER A 21 -5.50 -19.96 -13.98
CA SER A 21 -5.62 -21.03 -15.01
C SER A 21 -6.08 -22.35 -14.42
N SER A 22 -5.68 -22.71 -13.20
CA SER A 22 -6.15 -23.94 -12.53
C SER A 22 -7.63 -23.85 -12.14
N GLU A 23 -8.12 -22.65 -11.82
CA GLU A 23 -9.55 -22.37 -11.59
C GLU A 23 -10.36 -22.45 -12.89
N LEU A 24 -9.79 -22.05 -14.03
CA LEU A 24 -10.41 -22.22 -15.35
C LEU A 24 -10.55 -23.70 -15.74
N TYR A 25 -9.59 -24.55 -15.38
CA TYR A 25 -9.69 -26.01 -15.62
C TYR A 25 -10.74 -26.67 -14.73
N ALA A 26 -10.93 -26.22 -13.51
CA ALA A 26 -11.98 -26.70 -12.63
C ALA A 26 -13.39 -26.21 -13.07
N ALA A 27 -13.45 -25.05 -13.77
CA ALA A 27 -14.70 -24.52 -14.33
C ALA A 27 -15.16 -25.24 -15.62
N GLU A 28 -14.27 -25.96 -16.30
CA GLU A 28 -14.59 -26.69 -17.55
C GLU A 28 -15.45 -27.95 -17.31
N VAL A 29 -15.58 -28.40 -16.07
CA VAL A 29 -16.52 -29.47 -15.66
C VAL A 29 -17.97 -28.94 -15.48
N VAL A 30 -18.16 -27.63 -15.47
CA VAL A 30 -19.46 -26.95 -15.45
C VAL A 30 -19.66 -26.28 -16.80
N ASN A 31 -20.49 -26.87 -17.66
CA ASN A 31 -20.90 -26.48 -19.00
C ASN A 31 -20.62 -25.01 -19.38
N PRO A 32 -19.82 -24.68 -20.41
CA PRO A 32 -19.36 -23.33 -20.72
C PRO A 32 -20.35 -22.48 -21.55
N SER A 33 -21.64 -22.72 -21.47
CA SER A 33 -22.63 -22.04 -22.32
C SER A 33 -23.41 -20.92 -21.63
N SER A 34 -22.84 -20.28 -20.60
CA SER A 34 -23.57 -19.14 -20.02
C SER A 34 -22.67 -18.10 -19.39
N SER A 35 -22.69 -16.87 -19.91
CA SER A 35 -22.54 -15.62 -19.17
C SER A 35 -23.44 -15.55 -17.90
N LEU A 36 -24.22 -16.56 -17.66
CA LEU A 36 -25.05 -16.88 -16.50
C LEU A 36 -24.27 -17.56 -15.35
N GLY A 37 -23.03 -18.02 -15.56
CA GLY A 37 -22.29 -18.78 -14.54
C GLY A 37 -22.00 -17.95 -13.27
N ILE A 38 -21.64 -16.69 -13.43
CA ILE A 38 -21.37 -15.78 -12.27
C ILE A 38 -22.68 -15.45 -11.57
N LEU A 39 -23.76 -15.13 -12.30
CA LEU A 39 -25.06 -14.84 -11.73
C LEU A 39 -25.64 -16.04 -10.98
N SER A 40 -25.55 -17.24 -11.58
CA SER A 40 -26.01 -18.46 -10.91
C SER A 40 -25.17 -18.84 -9.69
N PHE A 41 -23.87 -18.49 -9.68
CA PHE A 41 -23.01 -18.66 -8.51
C PHE A 41 -23.41 -17.70 -7.38
N VAL A 42 -23.75 -16.45 -7.72
CA VAL A 42 -24.26 -15.46 -6.76
C VAL A 42 -25.61 -15.88 -6.18
N GLU A 43 -26.54 -16.35 -7.02
CA GLU A 43 -27.86 -16.84 -6.56
C GLU A 43 -27.74 -18.05 -5.63
N LYS A 44 -26.82 -18.98 -5.93
CA LYS A 44 -26.57 -20.17 -5.10
C LYS A 44 -25.91 -19.84 -3.76
N GLY A 45 -25.20 -18.72 -3.65
CA GLY A 45 -24.52 -18.32 -2.41
C GLY A 45 -25.38 -17.58 -1.39
N GLY A 46 -26.67 -17.33 -1.69
CA GLY A 46 -27.64 -16.77 -0.77
C GLY A 46 -27.34 -15.34 -0.29
N PHE A 47 -27.95 -14.95 0.84
CA PHE A 47 -27.87 -13.58 1.38
C PHE A 47 -26.44 -13.10 1.67
N MET A 48 -25.56 -13.98 2.12
CA MET A 48 -24.17 -13.62 2.48
C MET A 48 -23.32 -13.26 1.25
N MET A 49 -23.77 -13.53 0.06
CA MET A 49 -23.07 -13.16 -1.17
C MET A 49 -23.02 -11.65 -1.40
N TYR A 50 -24.09 -10.91 -1.04
CA TYR A 50 -24.15 -9.46 -1.24
C TYR A 50 -23.02 -8.69 -0.52
N PRO A 51 -22.79 -8.88 0.80
CA PRO A 51 -21.68 -8.22 1.47
C PRO A 51 -20.29 -8.67 0.96
N ILE A 52 -20.14 -9.93 0.50
CA ILE A 52 -18.87 -10.40 -0.09
C ILE A 52 -18.60 -9.68 -1.42
N ILE A 53 -19.60 -9.50 -2.27
CA ILE A 53 -19.51 -8.75 -3.52
C ILE A 53 -19.15 -7.29 -3.23
N PHE A 54 -19.80 -6.68 -2.25
CA PHE A 54 -19.47 -5.31 -1.82
C PHE A 54 -18.01 -5.19 -1.39
N CYS A 55 -17.52 -6.13 -0.57
CA CYS A 55 -16.10 -6.19 -0.21
C CYS A 55 -15.18 -6.35 -1.43
N SER A 56 -15.57 -7.16 -2.42
CA SER A 56 -14.80 -7.32 -3.66
C SER A 56 -14.65 -6.01 -4.43
N ILE A 57 -15.71 -5.22 -4.55
CA ILE A 57 -15.70 -3.90 -5.20
C ILE A 57 -14.76 -2.95 -4.44
N LEU A 58 -14.84 -2.95 -3.09
CA LEU A 58 -13.96 -2.13 -2.26
C LEU A 58 -12.47 -2.54 -2.40
N VAL A 59 -12.18 -3.83 -2.41
CA VAL A 59 -10.81 -4.35 -2.64
C VAL A 59 -10.28 -3.89 -3.98
N ALA A 60 -11.08 -4.00 -5.05
CA ALA A 60 -10.70 -3.55 -6.37
C ALA A 60 -10.46 -2.02 -6.40
N GLY A 61 -11.36 -1.23 -5.82
CA GLY A 61 -11.26 0.23 -5.76
C GLY A 61 -10.01 0.69 -5.00
N ILE A 62 -9.81 0.18 -3.77
CA ILE A 62 -8.63 0.52 -2.95
C ILE A 62 -7.34 0.01 -3.62
N GLY A 63 -7.38 -1.20 -4.20
CA GLY A 63 -6.23 -1.78 -4.89
C GLY A 63 -5.78 -0.92 -6.08
N LEU A 64 -6.70 -0.46 -6.91
CA LEU A 64 -6.43 0.42 -8.06
C LEU A 64 -5.93 1.80 -7.60
N GLU A 65 -6.58 2.38 -6.60
CA GLU A 65 -6.16 3.67 -6.01
C GLU A 65 -4.73 3.57 -5.47
N ARG A 66 -4.42 2.51 -4.72
CA ARG A 66 -3.06 2.29 -4.19
C ARG A 66 -2.04 2.00 -5.29
N ALA A 67 -2.39 1.25 -6.31
CA ALA A 67 -1.52 0.99 -7.45
C ALA A 67 -1.13 2.29 -8.18
N TYR A 68 -2.04 3.27 -8.24
CA TYR A 68 -1.80 4.58 -8.83
C TYR A 68 -1.02 5.51 -7.90
N ASN A 69 -1.44 5.66 -6.65
CA ASN A 69 -0.85 6.61 -5.71
C ASN A 69 0.53 6.19 -5.19
N LEU A 70 0.80 4.88 -5.02
CA LEU A 70 2.10 4.37 -4.63
C LEU A 70 3.09 4.23 -5.82
N ARG A 71 2.97 5.08 -6.83
CA ARG A 71 4.02 5.20 -7.84
C ARG A 71 5.20 5.99 -7.26
N ARG A 72 6.42 5.56 -7.53
CA ARG A 72 7.65 6.19 -7.02
C ARG A 72 7.68 7.70 -7.29
N LYS A 73 7.22 8.12 -8.45
CA LYS A 73 7.18 9.53 -8.85
C LYS A 73 6.33 10.42 -7.92
N ASN A 74 5.29 9.86 -7.30
CA ASN A 74 4.41 10.61 -6.39
C ASN A 74 4.96 10.71 -4.97
N ILE A 75 5.93 9.86 -4.59
CA ILE A 75 6.49 9.79 -3.23
C ILE A 75 7.90 10.36 -3.22
N ILE A 76 8.77 9.86 -4.12
CA ILE A 76 10.16 10.26 -4.27
C ILE A 76 10.37 10.58 -5.74
N ASP A 77 10.30 11.86 -6.10
CA ASP A 77 10.57 12.33 -7.46
C ASP A 77 12.09 12.46 -7.63
N ALA A 78 12.66 11.66 -8.54
CA ALA A 78 14.09 11.68 -8.83
C ALA A 78 14.51 13.03 -9.45
N ASP A 79 13.67 13.59 -10.33
CA ASP A 79 13.94 14.87 -10.98
C ASP A 79 13.95 16.03 -9.95
N PHE A 80 13.07 15.95 -8.95
CA PHE A 80 13.07 16.88 -7.82
C PHE A 80 14.34 16.74 -6.99
N LEU A 81 14.75 15.52 -6.65
CA LEU A 81 15.92 15.26 -5.82
C LEU A 81 17.20 15.73 -6.51
N ASP A 82 17.36 15.48 -7.81
CA ASP A 82 18.50 15.92 -8.59
C ASP A 82 18.56 17.45 -8.70
N ARG A 83 17.42 18.12 -8.93
CA ARG A 83 17.32 19.59 -8.89
C ARG A 83 17.60 20.14 -7.52
N PHE A 84 17.07 19.53 -6.49
CA PHE A 84 17.32 19.95 -5.10
C PHE A 84 18.81 19.87 -4.78
N ARG A 85 19.49 18.76 -5.08
CA ARG A 85 20.93 18.60 -4.87
C ARG A 85 21.80 19.54 -5.71
N SER A 86 21.40 19.81 -6.95
CA SER A 86 22.17 20.68 -7.87
C SER A 86 22.04 22.18 -7.56
N HIS A 87 20.90 22.59 -7.02
CA HIS A 87 20.61 24.00 -6.72
C HIS A 87 20.72 24.31 -5.24
N TRP A 88 20.93 23.28 -4.39
CA TRP A 88 21.12 23.48 -2.96
C TRP A 88 22.35 24.32 -2.70
N ASN A 89 22.14 25.51 -2.16
CA ASN A 89 23.21 26.39 -1.71
C ASN A 89 22.85 26.93 -0.33
N TRP A 90 23.81 26.90 0.59
CA TRP A 90 23.68 27.38 1.97
C TRP A 90 23.26 28.85 2.07
N ASP A 91 23.53 29.63 1.02
CA ASP A 91 23.26 31.07 0.99
C ASP A 91 21.82 31.38 0.56
N ASP A 92 21.07 30.42 -0.02
CA ASP A 92 19.69 30.65 -0.52
C ASP A 92 18.71 29.56 -0.11
N ILE A 93 18.32 29.59 1.17
CA ILE A 93 17.29 28.70 1.74
C ILE A 93 15.93 28.92 1.06
N GLN A 94 15.66 30.16 0.60
CA GLN A 94 14.41 30.51 -0.06
C GLN A 94 14.22 29.70 -1.35
N LEU A 95 15.27 29.47 -2.10
CA LEU A 95 15.25 28.63 -3.29
C LEU A 95 14.89 27.18 -2.95
N GLY A 96 15.50 26.63 -1.91
CA GLY A 96 15.17 25.27 -1.40
C GLY A 96 13.71 25.15 -1.00
N LEU A 97 13.17 26.13 -0.27
CA LEU A 97 11.75 26.18 0.12
C LEU A 97 10.81 26.31 -1.09
N GLN A 98 11.17 27.11 -2.09
CA GLN A 98 10.40 27.25 -3.33
C GLN A 98 10.39 25.94 -4.13
N LEU A 99 11.53 25.26 -4.24
CA LEU A 99 11.62 23.95 -4.88
C LEU A 99 10.73 22.92 -4.17
N CYS A 100 10.77 22.87 -2.85
CA CYS A 100 9.88 22.00 -2.08
C CYS A 100 8.39 22.38 -2.26
N ALA A 101 8.07 23.65 -2.38
CA ALA A 101 6.70 24.10 -2.59
C ALA A 101 6.16 23.81 -4.00
N SER A 102 7.05 23.74 -5.00
CA SER A 102 6.67 23.46 -6.40
C SER A 102 6.41 21.97 -6.68
N HIS A 103 6.82 21.08 -5.78
CA HIS A 103 6.67 19.62 -5.90
C HIS A 103 5.92 19.07 -4.68
N ASP A 104 4.68 18.64 -4.87
CA ASP A 104 3.86 18.06 -3.79
C ASP A 104 4.08 16.55 -3.66
N THR A 105 5.27 16.17 -3.20
CA THR A 105 5.64 14.78 -2.90
C THR A 105 5.85 14.58 -1.40
N SER A 106 5.74 13.34 -0.91
CA SER A 106 5.99 13.06 0.51
C SER A 106 7.40 13.48 0.93
N LEU A 107 8.40 13.22 0.09
CA LEU A 107 9.78 13.63 0.35
C LEU A 107 9.92 15.16 0.42
N SER A 108 9.30 15.92 -0.49
CA SER A 108 9.39 17.39 -0.49
C SER A 108 8.81 18.01 0.79
N ARG A 109 7.72 17.43 1.32
CA ARG A 109 7.13 17.87 2.60
C ARG A 109 8.04 17.62 3.80
N ILE A 110 8.72 16.47 3.83
CA ILE A 110 9.70 16.14 4.87
C ILE A 110 10.90 17.09 4.78
N LEU A 111 11.48 17.27 3.59
CA LEU A 111 12.61 18.17 3.37
C LEU A 111 12.27 19.62 3.70
N LYS A 112 11.07 20.08 3.34
CA LYS A 112 10.57 21.41 3.72
C LYS A 112 10.57 21.61 5.24
N THR A 113 10.18 20.59 6.01
CA THR A 113 10.17 20.67 7.47
C THR A 113 11.58 20.81 8.02
N GLY A 114 12.56 20.09 7.48
CA GLY A 114 13.97 20.24 7.81
C GLY A 114 14.53 21.62 7.47
N LEU A 115 14.20 22.13 6.26
CA LEU A 115 14.63 23.48 5.83
C LEU A 115 14.09 24.61 6.70
N LEU A 116 12.87 24.48 7.23
CA LEU A 116 12.28 25.47 8.15
C LEU A 116 13.01 25.51 9.51
N ARG A 117 13.77 24.48 9.84
CA ARG A 117 14.59 24.36 11.05
C ARG A 117 16.09 24.62 10.79
N PHE A 118 16.38 25.20 9.64
CA PHE A 118 17.77 25.49 9.26
C PHE A 118 18.48 26.36 10.31
N GLY A 119 19.67 25.92 10.74
CA GLY A 119 20.46 26.63 11.74
C GLY A 119 20.10 26.32 13.19
N GLU A 120 19.14 25.45 13.46
CA GLU A 120 18.90 24.90 14.78
C GLU A 120 19.91 23.78 15.11
N LYS A 121 19.85 23.22 16.31
CA LYS A 121 20.68 22.09 16.71
C LYS A 121 20.29 20.84 15.92
N VAL A 122 21.26 19.95 15.69
CA VAL A 122 21.06 18.68 14.99
C VAL A 122 19.85 17.94 15.55
N ASP A 123 19.77 17.77 16.87
CA ASP A 123 18.68 17.03 17.54
C ASP A 123 17.28 17.64 17.27
N GLU A 124 17.19 18.95 17.07
CA GLU A 124 15.92 19.63 16.81
C GLU A 124 15.47 19.45 15.36
N ILE A 125 16.42 19.51 14.42
CA ILE A 125 16.16 19.25 13.00
C ILE A 125 15.77 17.78 12.80
N GLU A 126 16.50 16.86 13.43
CA GLU A 126 16.26 15.43 13.37
C GLU A 126 14.85 15.07 13.86
N ARG A 127 14.46 15.56 15.05
CA ARG A 127 13.10 15.34 15.59
C ARG A 127 12.01 15.90 14.68
N ALA A 128 12.24 17.06 14.07
CA ALA A 128 11.26 17.66 13.17
C ALA A 128 11.09 16.83 11.88
N ILE A 129 12.18 16.36 11.30
CA ILE A 129 12.19 15.49 10.11
C ILE A 129 11.58 14.13 10.43
N GLU A 130 11.96 13.53 11.57
CA GLU A 130 11.38 12.25 12.02
C GLU A 130 9.87 12.37 12.22
N GLY A 131 9.40 13.43 12.89
CA GLY A 131 7.97 13.69 13.08
C GLY A 131 7.22 13.88 11.75
N ALA A 132 7.81 14.59 10.79
CA ALA A 132 7.26 14.74 9.44
C ALA A 132 7.25 13.41 8.69
N GLY A 133 8.31 12.61 8.80
CA GLY A 133 8.40 11.28 8.21
C GLY A 133 7.35 10.32 8.73
N GLN A 134 7.15 10.28 10.05
CA GLN A 134 6.10 9.48 10.69
C GLN A 134 4.69 9.91 10.26
N HIS A 135 4.47 11.21 10.10
CA HIS A 135 3.21 11.73 9.59
C HIS A 135 2.94 11.28 8.15
N GLU A 136 3.91 11.42 7.25
CA GLU A 136 3.81 10.96 5.87
C GLU A 136 3.61 9.43 5.79
N ALA A 137 4.35 8.65 6.58
CA ALA A 137 4.18 7.22 6.68
C ALA A 137 2.75 6.83 7.11
N SER A 138 2.17 7.57 8.08
CA SER A 138 0.80 7.38 8.53
C SER A 138 -0.22 7.68 7.43
N LEU A 139 -0.01 8.75 6.66
CA LEU A 139 -0.86 9.11 5.51
C LEU A 139 -0.80 8.01 4.42
N LEU A 140 0.38 7.54 4.09
CA LEU A 140 0.57 6.45 3.13
C LEU A 140 -0.11 5.15 3.60
N ASN A 141 -0.12 4.85 4.89
CA ASN A 141 -0.74 3.67 5.47
C ASN A 141 -2.26 3.79 5.71
N SER A 142 -2.86 4.98 5.63
CA SER A 142 -4.26 5.21 6.05
C SER A 142 -5.27 4.32 5.31
N ASN A 143 -5.29 4.32 3.98
CA ASN A 143 -6.21 3.50 3.17
C ASN A 143 -5.80 2.02 3.15
N LEU A 144 -4.52 1.71 3.43
CA LEU A 144 -4.05 0.33 3.50
C LEU A 144 -4.65 -0.41 4.69
N ARG A 145 -4.92 0.30 5.79
CA ARG A 145 -5.61 -0.28 6.96
C ARG A 145 -6.99 -0.81 6.61
N ALA A 146 -7.75 -0.08 5.78
CA ALA A 146 -9.06 -0.52 5.31
C ALA A 146 -8.95 -1.79 4.46
N LEU A 147 -7.97 -1.85 3.54
CA LEU A 147 -7.73 -3.05 2.73
C LEU A 147 -7.38 -4.27 3.60
N GLY A 148 -6.54 -4.09 4.62
CA GLY A 148 -6.19 -5.15 5.58
C GLY A 148 -7.39 -5.63 6.40
N ALA A 149 -8.26 -4.72 6.83
CA ALA A 149 -9.50 -5.09 7.53
C ALA A 149 -10.43 -5.93 6.63
N ILE A 150 -10.66 -5.48 5.40
CA ILE A 150 -11.52 -6.20 4.43
C ILE A 150 -10.92 -7.58 4.11
N ALA A 151 -9.60 -7.68 3.92
CA ALA A 151 -8.92 -8.94 3.64
C ALA A 151 -9.13 -10.00 4.73
N ASN A 152 -9.21 -9.59 5.99
CA ASN A 152 -9.47 -10.48 7.12
C ASN A 152 -10.97 -10.77 7.33
N ILE A 153 -11.83 -9.75 7.17
CA ILE A 153 -13.27 -9.87 7.41
C ILE A 153 -13.94 -10.73 6.33
N THR A 154 -13.53 -10.62 5.07
CA THR A 154 -14.19 -11.29 3.94
C THR A 154 -14.20 -12.82 4.07
N PRO A 155 -13.10 -13.52 4.42
CA PRO A 155 -13.15 -14.96 4.70
C PRO A 155 -14.03 -15.32 5.90
N MET A 156 -14.06 -14.47 6.93
CA MET A 156 -14.93 -14.68 8.10
C MET A 156 -16.41 -14.57 7.72
N MET A 157 -16.76 -13.65 6.79
CA MET A 157 -18.12 -13.57 6.23
C MET A 157 -18.48 -14.81 5.42
N GLY A 158 -17.51 -15.37 4.67
CA GLY A 158 -17.68 -16.66 4.01
C GLY A 158 -17.98 -17.79 5.00
N LEU A 159 -17.23 -17.85 6.10
CA LEU A 159 -17.47 -18.82 7.18
C LEU A 159 -18.83 -18.60 7.85
N LEU A 160 -19.25 -17.37 8.09
CA LEU A 160 -20.58 -17.06 8.58
C LEU A 160 -21.67 -17.57 7.64
N GLY A 161 -21.44 -17.51 6.32
CA GLY A 161 -22.31 -18.11 5.31
C GLY A 161 -22.50 -19.61 5.48
N THR A 162 -21.47 -20.37 5.90
CA THR A 162 -21.65 -21.80 6.22
C THR A 162 -22.57 -22.03 7.39
N VAL A 163 -22.49 -21.19 8.42
CA VAL A 163 -23.36 -21.30 9.59
C VAL A 163 -24.83 -21.08 9.17
N PHE A 164 -25.12 -20.03 8.40
CA PHE A 164 -26.48 -19.77 7.89
C PHE A 164 -26.99 -20.86 6.95
N GLY A 165 -26.15 -21.35 6.04
CA GLY A 165 -26.50 -22.45 5.14
C GLY A 165 -26.83 -23.75 5.88
N MET A 166 -26.04 -24.09 6.91
CA MET A 166 -26.31 -25.26 7.74
C MET A 166 -27.58 -25.10 8.59
N ILE A 167 -27.81 -23.92 9.19
CA ILE A 167 -29.08 -23.64 9.92
C ILE A 167 -30.29 -23.84 8.99
N LYS A 168 -30.20 -23.34 7.76
CA LYS A 168 -31.25 -23.50 6.76
C LYS A 168 -31.47 -24.98 6.42
N ALA A 169 -30.40 -25.77 6.22
CA ALA A 169 -30.51 -27.21 5.95
C ALA A 169 -31.18 -27.96 7.10
N PHE A 170 -30.80 -27.68 8.36
CA PHE A 170 -31.40 -28.32 9.54
C PHE A 170 -32.85 -27.90 9.78
N ASN A 171 -33.22 -26.65 9.50
CA ASN A 171 -34.60 -26.20 9.57
C ASN A 171 -35.50 -26.97 8.60
N VAL A 172 -34.99 -27.26 7.39
CA VAL A 172 -35.75 -28.08 6.42
C VAL A 172 -35.97 -29.51 6.94
N ILE A 173 -34.92 -30.12 7.53
CA ILE A 173 -35.05 -31.46 8.16
C ILE A 173 -36.08 -31.45 9.28
N SER A 174 -36.07 -30.45 10.14
CA SER A 174 -36.95 -30.30 11.29
C SER A 174 -38.44 -30.17 10.87
N GLN A 175 -38.71 -29.47 9.77
CA GLN A 175 -40.06 -29.17 9.31
C GLN A 175 -40.65 -30.27 8.39
N SER A 176 -39.80 -30.84 7.52
CA SER A 176 -40.23 -31.76 6.46
C SER A 176 -39.72 -33.20 6.66
N GLY A 177 -39.01 -33.48 7.76
CA GLY A 177 -38.34 -34.75 7.97
C GLY A 177 -37.22 -34.99 6.95
N THR A 178 -36.70 -36.20 6.88
CA THR A 178 -35.63 -36.60 5.92
C THR A 178 -36.17 -36.87 4.52
N GLY A 179 -37.43 -36.57 4.25
CA GLY A 179 -38.12 -36.97 3.01
C GLY A 179 -37.69 -36.22 1.75
N ASN A 180 -36.92 -35.12 1.87
CA ASN A 180 -36.44 -34.36 0.71
C ASN A 180 -34.94 -34.05 0.77
N PRO A 181 -34.05 -35.02 0.39
CA PRO A 181 -32.62 -34.85 0.41
C PRO A 181 -32.13 -33.68 -0.44
N GLY A 182 -32.86 -33.31 -1.49
CA GLY A 182 -32.48 -32.22 -2.40
C GLY A 182 -32.49 -30.84 -1.71
N LEU A 183 -33.44 -30.59 -0.82
CA LEU A 183 -33.54 -29.32 -0.09
C LEU A 183 -32.38 -29.19 0.96
N VAL A 184 -32.02 -30.30 1.59
CA VAL A 184 -30.89 -30.33 2.52
C VAL A 184 -29.59 -30.09 1.77
N ALA A 185 -29.37 -30.77 0.62
CA ALA A 185 -28.24 -30.60 -0.25
C ALA A 185 -28.10 -29.14 -0.75
N SER A 186 -29.24 -28.46 -1.04
CA SER A 186 -29.26 -27.03 -1.43
C SER A 186 -28.68 -26.13 -0.33
N GLY A 187 -29.05 -26.30 0.94
CA GLY A 187 -28.52 -25.51 2.06
C GLY A 187 -27.01 -25.72 2.28
N ILE A 188 -26.56 -26.98 2.13
CA ILE A 188 -25.13 -27.31 2.21
C ILE A 188 -24.35 -26.69 1.03
N SER A 189 -24.91 -26.76 -0.17
CA SER A 189 -24.30 -26.13 -1.35
C SER A 189 -24.16 -24.63 -1.18
N GLU A 190 -25.20 -23.96 -0.70
CA GLU A 190 -25.19 -22.51 -0.39
C GLU A 190 -24.07 -22.17 0.60
N ALA A 191 -23.89 -22.96 1.65
CA ALA A 191 -22.83 -22.82 2.63
C ALA A 191 -21.42 -22.90 2.01
N LEU A 192 -21.19 -23.93 1.20
CA LEU A 192 -19.88 -24.14 0.58
C LEU A 192 -19.53 -23.05 -0.46
N VAL A 193 -20.50 -22.63 -1.26
CA VAL A 193 -20.35 -21.57 -2.26
C VAL A 193 -19.95 -20.24 -1.61
N THR A 194 -20.63 -19.86 -0.51
CA THR A 194 -20.31 -18.62 0.21
C THR A 194 -18.91 -18.61 0.80
N THR A 195 -18.47 -19.75 1.36
CA THR A 195 -17.11 -19.85 1.89
C THR A 195 -16.07 -19.75 0.78
N ALA A 196 -16.27 -20.44 -0.33
CA ALA A 196 -15.41 -20.35 -1.49
C ALA A 196 -15.31 -18.90 -2.01
N ALA A 197 -16.45 -18.20 -2.12
CA ALA A 197 -16.48 -16.79 -2.53
C ALA A 197 -15.74 -15.88 -1.56
N GLY A 198 -15.93 -16.05 -0.24
CA GLY A 198 -15.25 -15.29 0.78
C GLY A 198 -13.71 -15.45 0.72
N MET A 199 -13.21 -16.66 0.51
CA MET A 199 -11.79 -16.93 0.34
C MET A 199 -11.26 -16.41 -1.00
N MET A 200 -12.03 -16.54 -2.08
CA MET A 200 -11.65 -16.04 -3.42
C MET A 200 -11.42 -14.53 -3.44
N VAL A 201 -12.14 -13.77 -2.63
CA VAL A 201 -11.94 -12.33 -2.48
C VAL A 201 -10.88 -12.02 -1.40
N GLY A 202 -10.90 -12.72 -0.27
CA GLY A 202 -10.05 -12.42 0.88
C GLY A 202 -8.57 -12.71 0.64
N ILE A 203 -8.24 -13.83 -0.03
CA ILE A 203 -6.84 -14.21 -0.28
C ILE A 203 -6.13 -13.19 -1.19
N PRO A 204 -6.67 -12.80 -2.37
CA PRO A 204 -6.06 -11.75 -3.19
C PRO A 204 -5.97 -10.41 -2.46
N ALA A 205 -6.99 -10.04 -1.66
CA ALA A 205 -6.96 -8.82 -0.87
C ALA A 205 -5.80 -8.82 0.15
N LEU A 206 -5.56 -9.94 0.82
CA LEU A 206 -4.46 -10.10 1.76
C LEU A 206 -3.09 -9.99 1.07
N VAL A 207 -2.95 -10.60 -0.10
CA VAL A 207 -1.73 -10.51 -0.92
C VAL A 207 -1.47 -9.06 -1.35
N LEU A 208 -2.49 -8.35 -1.83
CA LEU A 208 -2.39 -6.93 -2.19
C LEU A 208 -2.02 -6.06 -0.99
N TYR A 209 -2.62 -6.31 0.17
CA TYR A 209 -2.29 -5.62 1.41
C TYR A 209 -0.81 -5.75 1.78
N HIS A 210 -0.28 -6.97 1.83
CA HIS A 210 1.13 -7.20 2.17
C HIS A 210 2.07 -6.64 1.10
N TYR A 211 1.71 -6.72 -0.18
CA TYR A 211 2.49 -6.14 -1.26
C TYR A 211 2.62 -4.61 -1.13
N PHE A 212 1.50 -3.91 -0.93
CA PHE A 212 1.52 -2.46 -0.79
C PHE A 212 2.18 -2.03 0.52
N ARG A 213 2.00 -2.76 1.60
CA ARG A 213 2.66 -2.49 2.87
C ARG A 213 4.18 -2.56 2.73
N ALA A 214 4.70 -3.65 2.19
CA ALA A 214 6.14 -3.79 1.95
C ALA A 214 6.69 -2.70 1.01
N LYS A 215 5.87 -2.20 0.09
CA LYS A 215 6.23 -1.10 -0.81
C LYS A 215 6.29 0.24 -0.07
N ILE A 216 5.34 0.52 0.82
CA ILE A 216 5.33 1.72 1.67
C ILE A 216 6.53 1.69 2.61
N ASP A 217 6.76 0.60 3.32
CA ASP A 217 7.87 0.47 4.26
C ASP A 217 9.22 0.74 3.57
N ARG A 218 9.38 0.28 2.31
CA ARG A 218 10.57 0.59 1.52
C ARG A 218 10.69 2.07 1.16
N TYR A 219 9.59 2.75 0.83
CA TYR A 219 9.63 4.18 0.53
C TYR A 219 9.89 5.02 1.76
N VAL A 220 9.35 4.63 2.91
CA VAL A 220 9.63 5.28 4.20
C VAL A 220 11.12 5.20 4.50
N PHE A 221 11.70 4.01 4.40
CA PHE A 221 13.14 3.82 4.59
C PHE A 221 14.00 4.67 3.63
N GLU A 222 13.62 4.72 2.34
CA GLU A 222 14.33 5.54 1.33
C GLU A 222 14.21 7.05 1.64
N MET A 223 13.06 7.50 2.13
CA MET A 223 12.85 8.90 2.56
C MET A 223 13.64 9.23 3.82
N GLU A 224 13.70 8.33 4.80
CA GLU A 224 14.51 8.48 6.01
C GLU A 224 16.00 8.60 5.67
N GLU A 225 16.52 7.73 4.81
CA GLU A 225 17.92 7.76 4.38
C GLU A 225 18.28 9.10 3.70
N ILE A 226 17.44 9.58 2.79
CA ILE A 226 17.65 10.87 2.11
C ILE A 226 17.57 12.03 3.10
N SER A 227 16.62 11.98 4.02
CA SER A 227 16.42 13.04 5.01
C SER A 227 17.55 13.11 6.02
N PHE A 228 18.09 11.96 6.41
CA PHE A 228 19.23 11.89 7.35
C PHE A 228 20.51 12.53 6.76
N GLN A 229 20.78 12.27 5.48
CA GLN A 229 21.89 12.93 4.78
C GLN A 229 21.75 14.46 4.81
N LEU A 230 20.52 14.96 4.75
CA LEU A 230 20.25 16.39 4.77
C LEU A 230 20.38 17.01 6.17
N VAL A 231 20.07 16.28 7.24
CA VAL A 231 20.19 16.77 8.63
C VAL A 231 21.62 17.22 8.91
N GLU A 232 22.57 16.41 8.52
CA GLU A 232 23.98 16.68 8.71
C GLU A 232 24.42 17.98 8.01
N GLU A 233 23.90 18.22 6.81
CA GLU A 233 24.17 19.45 6.03
C GLU A 233 23.43 20.68 6.58
N LEU A 234 22.26 20.54 7.18
CA LEU A 234 21.43 21.65 7.68
C LEU A 234 21.80 22.13 9.07
N SER A 235 22.63 21.39 9.79
CA SER A 235 22.92 21.68 11.19
C SER A 235 23.78 22.92 11.39
N PHE A 236 23.64 23.54 12.55
CA PHE A 236 24.48 24.68 12.96
C PHE A 236 25.98 24.35 12.99
N ASP A 237 26.31 23.11 13.34
CA ASP A 237 27.70 22.64 13.44
C ASP A 237 28.34 22.56 12.05
N ALA A 238 27.63 22.05 11.04
CA ALA A 238 28.11 22.03 9.66
C ALA A 238 28.32 23.45 9.10
N MET A 239 27.43 24.40 9.42
CA MET A 239 27.61 25.81 9.05
C MET A 239 28.85 26.43 9.69
N ARG A 240 29.09 26.09 10.95
CA ARG A 240 30.26 26.59 11.69
C ARG A 240 31.55 26.06 11.12
N GLU A 241 31.65 24.78 10.86
CA GLU A 241 32.81 24.14 10.24
C GLU A 241 33.11 24.72 8.86
N LYS A 242 32.09 24.92 8.01
CA LYS A 242 32.23 25.52 6.69
C LYS A 242 32.78 26.95 6.78
N LYS A 243 32.21 27.79 7.67
CA LYS A 243 32.73 29.16 7.90
C LYS A 243 34.16 29.19 8.40
N GLU A 244 34.54 28.25 9.26
CA GLU A 244 35.93 28.14 9.75
C GLU A 244 36.89 27.70 8.62
N TRP A 245 36.43 26.75 7.79
CA TRP A 245 37.21 26.30 6.63
C TRP A 245 37.41 27.42 5.60
N GLU A 246 36.35 28.19 5.28
CA GLU A 246 36.44 29.34 4.38
C GLU A 246 37.38 30.42 4.89
N LYS A 247 37.41 30.66 6.20
CA LYS A 247 38.37 31.57 6.82
C LYS A 247 39.82 31.09 6.72
N LYS A 248 40.03 29.77 6.79
CA LYS A 248 41.34 29.16 6.69
C LYS A 248 41.83 29.03 5.24
N SER A 249 40.93 28.86 4.30
CA SER A 249 41.21 28.65 2.87
C SER A 249 41.43 29.96 2.09
N LYS A 250 40.98 31.13 2.61
CA LYS A 250 41.26 32.41 1.98
C LYS A 250 42.75 32.72 2.09
N PRO A 251 43.46 32.85 0.94
CA PRO A 251 44.91 33.10 0.95
C PRO A 251 45.22 34.40 1.70
N LYS A 252 46.19 34.34 2.61
CA LYS A 252 46.67 35.41 3.47
C LYS A 252 47.38 36.55 2.70
N ASN A 253 47.20 36.62 1.39
CA ASN A 253 47.86 37.56 0.49
C ASN A 253 46.92 38.63 -0.05
N MET A 254 46.56 39.59 0.80
CA MET A 254 46.26 40.95 0.34
C MET A 254 46.45 41.94 1.51
N LYS A 255 47.68 41.98 2.01
CA LYS A 255 48.21 43.14 2.74
C LYS A 255 49.67 43.30 2.31
N ARG A 256 49.86 43.90 1.16
CA ARG A 256 51.07 44.63 0.70
C ARG A 256 50.66 45.41 -0.54
N GLU A 257 50.27 46.60 -0.34
CA GLU A 257 50.73 47.87 -0.89
C GLU A 257 49.73 48.97 -0.50
#